data_04e023c19574b3ba8d464cdb29e75751
#
_entry.id   04e023c19574b3ba8d464cdb29e75751
#
_cell.length_a   1.000
_cell.length_b   1.000
_cell.length_c   1.000
_cell.angle_alpha   90.00
_cell.angle_beta   90.00
_cell.angle_gamma   90.00
#
_symmetry.space_group_name_H-M   'P 1'
#
loop_
_entity.id
_entity.type
_entity.pdbx_description
1 polymer ?
#
loop_
_entity_poly.entity_id
_entity_poly.type
_entity_poly.pdbx_seq_one_letter_code
_entity_poly.pdbx_strand_id
1 'polypeptide(L)'
;KFGIRDQYWKLIQESKRKVRRDYEFNVNSPEFQDLELLVKTMRAAGADVQYVSIPSNGVWYDHIGIDKERRQAVYKKIHSTVVDNGGKIYDMTDKDYEKYVISDAVHIGWKGWVYMDEQIAKHMKGEPQPEVDKPKN
;
A
#
# COMPACT_ATOMS: atom_id res chain seq x y z
N LYS A 1 4.44 18.94 10.56
CA LYS A 1 4.04 17.66 11.20
C LYS A 1 2.74 17.10 10.60
N PHE A 2 2.17 17.71 9.59
CA PHE A 2 0.99 17.25 8.87
C PHE A 2 -0.16 16.76 9.79
N GLY A 3 -0.37 17.41 10.95
CA GLY A 3 -1.41 17.05 11.91
C GLY A 3 -1.16 15.78 12.74
N ILE A 4 -0.10 15.04 12.47
CA ILE A 4 0.25 13.80 13.20
C ILE A 4 1.04 14.15 14.45
N ARG A 5 0.58 13.66 15.60
CA ARG A 5 1.23 13.91 16.89
C ARG A 5 2.39 12.93 17.07
N ASP A 6 3.58 13.45 17.42
CA ASP A 6 4.78 12.61 17.69
C ASP A 6 4.57 11.59 18.81
N GLN A 7 3.70 11.89 19.78
CA GLN A 7 3.34 10.95 20.84
C GLN A 7 2.68 9.67 20.33
N TYR A 8 2.00 9.72 19.17
CA TYR A 8 1.41 8.54 18.55
C TYR A 8 2.47 7.50 18.19
N TRP A 9 3.59 7.96 17.66
CA TRP A 9 4.72 7.10 17.32
C TRP A 9 5.40 6.51 18.56
N LYS A 10 5.46 7.27 19.66
CA LYS A 10 5.93 6.73 20.94
C LYS A 10 5.02 5.61 21.46
N LEU A 11 3.70 5.82 21.44
CA LEU A 11 2.73 4.80 21.86
C LEU A 11 2.83 3.52 21.03
N ILE A 12 3.09 3.65 19.72
CA ILE A 12 3.33 2.52 18.84
C ILE A 12 4.55 1.73 19.27
N GLN A 13 5.69 2.39 19.53
CA GLN A 13 6.94 1.77 19.94
C GLN A 13 6.89 1.19 21.37
N GLU A 14 6.13 1.82 22.28
CA GLU A 14 5.97 1.38 23.67
C GLU A 14 4.93 0.28 23.84
N SER A 15 4.12 0.01 22.80
CA SER A 15 3.10 -1.02 22.86
C SER A 15 3.71 -2.41 23.05
N LYS A 16 3.28 -3.10 24.09
CA LYS A 16 3.61 -4.52 24.34
C LYS A 16 2.72 -5.48 23.57
N ARG A 17 1.87 -4.97 22.69
CA ARG A 17 0.89 -5.77 21.96
C ARG A 17 1.58 -6.74 21.01
N LYS A 18 1.51 -8.02 21.34
CA LYS A 18 1.86 -9.09 20.39
C LYS A 18 0.64 -9.41 19.55
N VAL A 19 0.78 -9.36 18.25
CA VAL A 19 -0.27 -9.74 17.31
C VAL A 19 -0.12 -11.22 16.96
N ARG A 20 -1.24 -11.92 16.80
CA ARG A 20 -1.26 -13.23 16.13
C ARG A 20 -0.97 -13.01 14.66
N ARG A 21 0.05 -13.69 14.13
CA ARG A 21 0.73 -13.33 12.88
C ARG A 21 0.42 -14.26 11.71
N ASP A 22 -0.27 -15.35 12.00
CA ASP A 22 -0.33 -16.47 11.06
C ASP A 22 -1.17 -16.18 9.83
N TYR A 23 -2.08 -15.22 9.90
CA TYR A 23 -2.99 -14.82 8.82
C TYR A 23 -2.70 -13.43 8.21
N GLU A 24 -1.95 -12.56 8.90
CA GLU A 24 -1.62 -11.23 8.36
C GLU A 24 -0.51 -11.32 7.32
N PHE A 25 -0.62 -10.52 6.26
CA PHE A 25 0.32 -10.52 5.14
C PHE A 25 0.56 -11.92 4.55
N ASN A 26 -0.54 -12.59 4.20
CA ASN A 26 -0.50 -13.91 3.58
C ASN A 26 -0.61 -13.81 2.05
N VAL A 27 0.45 -14.18 1.33
CA VAL A 27 0.48 -14.17 -0.15
C VAL A 27 -0.47 -15.19 -0.79
N ASN A 28 -1.00 -16.13 -0.01
CA ASN A 28 -1.95 -17.14 -0.48
C ASN A 28 -3.39 -16.82 -0.06
N SER A 29 -3.65 -15.58 0.36
CA SER A 29 -5.00 -15.15 0.74
C SER A 29 -5.97 -15.22 -0.45
N PRO A 30 -7.22 -15.68 -0.24
CA PRO A 30 -8.23 -15.72 -1.30
C PRO A 30 -8.60 -14.33 -1.83
N GLU A 31 -8.37 -13.26 -1.09
CA GLU A 31 -8.64 -11.87 -1.50
C GLU A 31 -7.87 -11.46 -2.77
N PHE A 32 -6.79 -12.15 -3.12
CA PHE A 32 -6.11 -11.91 -4.40
C PHE A 32 -6.94 -12.35 -5.60
N GLN A 33 -7.79 -13.36 -5.45
CA GLN A 33 -8.73 -13.76 -6.48
C GLN A 33 -9.84 -12.70 -6.65
N ASP A 34 -10.30 -12.12 -5.55
CA ASP A 34 -11.27 -11.03 -5.58
C ASP A 34 -10.70 -9.78 -6.22
N LEU A 35 -9.43 -9.43 -5.92
CA LEU A 35 -8.73 -8.33 -6.57
C LEU A 35 -8.57 -8.57 -8.08
N GLU A 36 -8.20 -9.77 -8.49
CA GLU A 36 -8.11 -10.15 -9.90
C GLU A 36 -9.46 -10.00 -10.61
N LEU A 37 -10.53 -10.52 -10.00
CA LEU A 37 -11.89 -10.41 -10.53
C LEU A 37 -12.32 -8.93 -10.65
N LEU A 38 -12.02 -8.12 -9.64
CA LEU A 38 -12.30 -6.68 -9.66
C LEU A 38 -11.62 -6.01 -10.85
N VAL A 39 -10.32 -6.24 -11.04
CA VAL A 39 -9.56 -5.63 -12.16
C VAL A 39 -10.14 -6.04 -13.51
N LYS A 40 -10.42 -7.33 -13.69
CA LYS A 40 -11.03 -7.86 -14.93
C LYS A 40 -12.41 -7.26 -15.18
N THR A 41 -13.24 -7.15 -14.16
CA THR A 41 -14.60 -6.59 -14.26
C THR A 41 -14.56 -5.12 -14.67
N MET A 42 -13.71 -4.32 -14.03
CA MET A 42 -13.58 -2.89 -14.35
C MET A 42 -13.11 -2.69 -15.80
N ARG A 43 -12.14 -3.49 -16.25
CA ARG A 43 -11.69 -3.46 -17.63
C ARG A 43 -12.78 -3.86 -18.61
N ALA A 44 -13.52 -4.93 -18.33
CA ALA A 44 -14.63 -5.38 -19.18
C ALA A 44 -15.74 -4.33 -19.27
N ALA A 45 -15.95 -3.55 -18.22
CA ALA A 45 -16.86 -2.41 -18.20
C ALA A 45 -16.33 -1.17 -18.94
N GLY A 46 -15.08 -1.19 -19.45
CA GLY A 46 -14.46 -0.04 -20.12
C GLY A 46 -14.11 1.12 -19.18
N ALA A 47 -14.03 0.86 -17.88
CA ALA A 47 -13.70 1.88 -16.91
C ALA A 47 -12.19 2.22 -16.92
N ASP A 48 -11.83 3.49 -16.92
CA ASP A 48 -10.46 3.94 -16.70
C ASP A 48 -10.20 4.07 -15.19
N VAL A 49 -9.59 3.04 -14.61
CA VAL A 49 -9.39 2.91 -13.15
C VAL A 49 -7.91 2.98 -12.83
N GLN A 50 -7.58 3.80 -11.85
CA GLN A 50 -6.29 3.77 -11.18
C GLN A 50 -6.43 3.10 -9.81
N TYR A 51 -5.67 2.04 -9.60
CA TYR A 51 -5.52 1.41 -8.29
C TYR A 51 -4.41 2.12 -7.51
N VAL A 52 -4.54 2.15 -6.19
CA VAL A 52 -3.52 2.71 -5.31
C VAL A 52 -3.18 1.70 -4.23
N SER A 53 -1.90 1.34 -4.11
CA SER A 53 -1.40 0.50 -3.02
C SER A 53 -0.79 1.38 -1.94
N ILE A 54 -1.42 1.40 -0.77
CA ILE A 54 -0.99 2.18 0.39
C ILE A 54 -0.10 1.30 1.27
N PRO A 55 1.05 1.78 1.77
CA PRO A 55 1.87 1.01 2.68
C PRO A 55 1.21 0.88 4.06
N SER A 56 1.59 -0.15 4.79
CA SER A 56 1.40 -0.20 6.23
C SER A 56 2.55 0.51 6.92
N ASN A 57 2.39 0.87 8.20
CA ASN A 57 3.48 1.48 8.97
C ASN A 57 4.59 0.45 9.26
N GLY A 58 5.72 0.55 8.53
CA GLY A 58 6.83 -0.39 8.66
C GLY A 58 7.38 -0.50 10.07
N VAL A 59 7.52 0.64 10.78
CA VAL A 59 8.02 0.65 12.17
C VAL A 59 7.09 -0.09 13.11
N TRP A 60 5.77 0.09 12.96
CA TRP A 60 4.79 -0.63 13.76
C TRP A 60 4.81 -2.13 13.48
N TYR A 61 4.81 -2.51 12.22
CA TYR A 61 4.75 -3.92 11.84
C TYR A 61 6.03 -4.68 12.21
N ASP A 62 7.21 -4.05 12.11
CA ASP A 62 8.46 -4.61 12.62
C ASP A 62 8.38 -4.82 14.14
N HIS A 63 7.83 -3.83 14.87
CA HIS A 63 7.68 -3.92 16.32
C HIS A 63 6.79 -5.09 16.77
N ILE A 64 5.70 -5.34 16.03
CA ILE A 64 4.81 -6.49 16.31
C ILE A 64 5.29 -7.80 15.66
N GLY A 65 6.42 -7.74 14.92
CA GLY A 65 7.17 -8.85 14.34
C GLY A 65 6.64 -9.41 13.04
N ILE A 66 6.02 -8.57 12.23
CA ILE A 66 5.78 -8.82 10.82
C ILE A 66 6.87 -8.09 10.05
N ASP A 67 7.89 -8.85 9.63
CA ASP A 67 9.08 -8.31 9.00
C ASP A 67 8.81 -7.68 7.63
N LYS A 68 9.82 -6.94 7.15
CA LYS A 68 9.75 -6.24 5.89
C LYS A 68 9.58 -7.18 4.70
N GLU A 69 10.28 -8.31 4.71
CA GLU A 69 10.25 -9.30 3.63
C GLU A 69 8.84 -9.84 3.43
N ARG A 70 8.15 -10.17 4.51
CA ARG A 70 6.78 -10.66 4.47
C ARG A 70 5.82 -9.60 3.93
N ARG A 71 5.93 -8.34 4.38
CA ARG A 71 5.11 -7.24 3.86
C ARG A 71 5.36 -7.01 2.38
N GLN A 72 6.64 -6.94 1.98
CA GLN A 72 7.01 -6.73 0.58
C GLN A 72 6.53 -7.85 -0.35
N ALA A 73 6.50 -9.10 0.11
CA ALA A 73 5.96 -10.21 -0.67
C ALA A 73 4.47 -9.99 -0.99
N VAL A 74 3.67 -9.54 -0.02
CA VAL A 74 2.25 -9.21 -0.22
C VAL A 74 2.10 -7.99 -1.13
N TYR A 75 2.87 -6.94 -0.96
CA TYR A 75 2.80 -5.75 -1.81
C TYR A 75 3.14 -6.09 -3.27
N LYS A 76 4.18 -6.88 -3.50
CA LYS A 76 4.51 -7.39 -4.85
C LYS A 76 3.36 -8.19 -5.44
N LYS A 77 2.68 -9.01 -4.63
CA LYS A 77 1.54 -9.80 -5.09
C LYS A 77 0.36 -8.92 -5.45
N ILE A 78 0.05 -7.87 -4.66
CA ILE A 78 -0.97 -6.88 -5.00
C ILE A 78 -0.63 -6.21 -6.33
N HIS A 79 0.59 -5.70 -6.45
CA HIS A 79 1.05 -5.03 -7.66
C HIS A 79 0.95 -5.94 -8.89
N SER A 80 1.52 -7.15 -8.84
CA SER A 80 1.47 -8.09 -9.96
C SER A 80 0.03 -8.48 -10.30
N THR A 81 -0.83 -8.72 -9.31
CA THR A 81 -2.24 -9.05 -9.56
C THR A 81 -2.95 -7.94 -10.37
N VAL A 82 -2.71 -6.68 -10.06
CA VAL A 82 -3.30 -5.57 -10.81
C VAL A 82 -2.70 -5.45 -12.21
N VAL A 83 -1.37 -5.43 -12.32
CA VAL A 83 -0.66 -5.20 -13.60
C VAL A 83 -0.86 -6.36 -14.57
N ASP A 84 -0.73 -7.61 -14.11
CA ASP A 84 -0.87 -8.80 -14.96
C ASP A 84 -2.30 -8.95 -15.53
N ASN A 85 -3.29 -8.37 -14.84
CA ASN A 85 -4.67 -8.29 -15.31
C ASN A 85 -4.98 -6.98 -16.06
N GLY A 86 -3.94 -6.16 -16.34
CA GLY A 86 -3.99 -4.97 -17.19
C GLY A 86 -4.58 -3.73 -16.50
N GLY A 87 -4.56 -3.69 -15.18
CA GLY A 87 -4.85 -2.49 -14.39
C GLY A 87 -3.64 -1.56 -14.30
N LYS A 88 -3.90 -0.30 -13.94
CA LYS A 88 -2.88 0.71 -13.63
C LYS A 88 -2.81 0.87 -12.12
N ILE A 89 -1.63 0.76 -11.51
CA ILE A 89 -1.47 0.90 -10.06
C ILE A 89 -0.42 1.95 -9.72
N TYR A 90 -0.76 2.85 -8.81
CA TYR A 90 0.20 3.70 -8.13
C TYR A 90 0.62 3.00 -6.83
N ASP A 91 1.88 2.61 -6.76
CA ASP A 91 2.43 1.87 -5.63
C ASP A 91 3.20 2.81 -4.71
N MET A 92 2.70 2.96 -3.48
CA MET A 92 3.33 3.76 -2.42
C MET A 92 4.03 2.89 -1.38
N THR A 93 4.15 1.60 -1.60
CA THR A 93 4.61 0.64 -0.57
C THR A 93 6.09 0.76 -0.22
N ASP A 94 6.87 1.47 -1.03
CA ASP A 94 8.25 1.88 -0.75
C ASP A 94 8.36 2.91 0.38
N LYS A 95 7.23 3.56 0.74
CA LYS A 95 7.15 4.63 1.74
C LYS A 95 6.73 4.14 3.13
N ASP A 96 6.80 2.85 3.39
CA ASP A 96 6.35 2.22 4.63
C ASP A 96 7.09 2.70 5.90
N TYR A 97 8.31 3.24 5.75
CA TYR A 97 9.08 3.87 6.82
C TYR A 97 9.09 5.40 6.74
N GLU A 98 8.48 5.97 5.71
CA GLU A 98 8.50 7.43 5.55
C GLU A 98 7.54 8.09 6.54
N LYS A 99 8.11 8.94 7.41
CA LYS A 99 7.36 9.60 8.49
C LYS A 99 6.21 10.44 7.92
N TYR A 100 5.05 10.32 8.53
CA TYR A 100 3.79 11.02 8.20
C TYR A 100 3.06 10.55 6.94
N VAL A 101 3.60 9.59 6.18
CA VAL A 101 2.85 8.95 5.09
C VAL A 101 1.70 8.13 5.65
N ILE A 102 1.96 7.38 6.72
CA ILE A 102 0.94 6.65 7.50
C ILE A 102 0.82 7.29 8.87
N SER A 103 -0.41 7.54 9.32
CA SER A 103 -0.69 8.24 10.57
C SER A 103 -0.63 7.34 11.80
N ASP A 104 -1.00 6.07 11.67
CA ASP A 104 -0.99 5.05 12.73
C ASP A 104 -0.43 3.72 12.21
N ALA A 105 -1.10 2.60 12.39
CA ALA A 105 -0.66 1.31 11.86
C ALA A 105 -0.94 1.16 10.35
N VAL A 106 -2.06 1.69 9.87
CA VAL A 106 -2.58 1.44 8.50
C VAL A 106 -3.21 2.64 7.82
N HIS A 107 -3.64 3.66 8.57
CA HIS A 107 -4.35 4.79 7.98
C HIS A 107 -3.39 5.79 7.34
N ILE A 108 -3.72 6.22 6.14
CA ILE A 108 -2.94 7.21 5.41
C ILE A 108 -2.89 8.54 6.17
N GLY A 109 -1.70 9.12 6.30
CA GLY A 109 -1.47 10.44 6.88
C GLY A 109 -1.56 11.56 5.85
N TRP A 110 -1.51 12.81 6.30
CA TRP A 110 -1.61 13.98 5.40
C TRP A 110 -0.56 13.99 4.30
N LYS A 111 0.66 13.58 4.60
CA LYS A 111 1.71 13.49 3.59
C LYS A 111 1.41 12.43 2.53
N GLY A 112 0.87 11.29 2.95
CA GLY A 112 0.42 10.24 2.04
C GLY A 112 -0.76 10.71 1.17
N TRP A 113 -1.68 11.48 1.74
CA TRP A 113 -2.77 12.09 0.98
C TRP A 113 -2.26 13.03 -0.11
N VAL A 114 -1.24 13.86 0.18
CA VAL A 114 -0.64 14.73 -0.85
C VAL A 114 -0.09 13.92 -2.01
N TYR A 115 0.65 12.84 -1.73
CA TYR A 115 1.16 11.96 -2.79
C TYR A 115 0.04 11.33 -3.62
N MET A 116 -1.02 10.89 -2.95
CA MET A 116 -2.16 10.26 -3.62
C MET A 116 -2.91 11.29 -4.48
N ASP A 117 -3.19 12.48 -3.97
CA ASP A 117 -3.88 13.55 -4.70
C ASP A 117 -3.11 13.97 -5.96
N GLU A 118 -1.79 14.08 -5.87
CA GLU A 118 -0.95 14.38 -7.03
C GLU A 118 -1.07 13.31 -8.12
N GLN A 119 -1.14 12.03 -7.74
CA GLN A 119 -1.28 10.95 -8.70
C GLN A 119 -2.70 10.86 -9.29
N ILE A 120 -3.72 11.07 -8.47
CA ILE A 120 -5.11 11.17 -8.94
C ILE A 120 -5.25 12.32 -9.95
N ALA A 121 -4.67 13.48 -9.65
CA ALA A 121 -4.71 14.63 -10.56
C ALA A 121 -4.01 14.34 -11.89
N LYS A 122 -2.88 13.63 -11.90
CA LYS A 122 -2.19 13.19 -13.12
C LYS A 122 -3.04 12.21 -13.92
N HIS A 123 -3.63 11.23 -13.25
CA HIS A 123 -4.52 10.27 -13.90
C HIS A 123 -5.70 10.96 -14.58
N MET A 124 -6.37 11.88 -13.88
CA MET A 124 -7.51 12.65 -14.43
C MET A 124 -7.13 13.53 -15.62
N LYS A 125 -5.87 13.97 -15.72
CA LYS A 125 -5.36 14.74 -16.87
C LYS A 125 -4.86 13.86 -18.01
N GLY A 126 -4.87 12.54 -17.86
CA GLY A 126 -4.31 11.61 -18.84
C GLY A 126 -2.77 11.67 -18.94
N GLU A 127 -2.10 12.20 -17.90
CA GLU A 127 -0.64 12.27 -17.86
C GLU A 127 -0.05 10.86 -17.67
N PRO A 128 1.15 10.59 -18.24
CA PRO A 128 1.82 9.32 -18.03
C PRO A 128 2.03 9.07 -16.52
N GLN A 129 1.65 7.88 -16.07
CA GLN A 129 1.99 7.45 -14.72
C GLN A 129 3.49 7.18 -14.63
N PRO A 130 4.15 7.46 -13.48
CA PRO A 130 5.52 7.02 -13.30
C PRO A 130 5.57 5.50 -13.52
N GLU A 131 6.43 5.05 -14.44
CA GLU A 131 6.71 3.61 -14.52
C GLU A 131 7.22 3.18 -13.16
N VAL A 132 6.46 2.30 -12.50
CA VAL A 132 6.95 1.65 -11.30
C VAL A 132 8.14 0.79 -11.75
N ASP A 133 9.32 1.15 -11.30
CA ASP A 133 10.53 0.38 -11.58
C ASP A 133 10.23 -1.10 -11.32
N LYS A 134 10.28 -1.91 -12.38
CA LYS A 134 10.19 -3.36 -12.23
C LYS A 134 11.23 -3.75 -11.20
N PRO A 135 10.88 -4.53 -10.17
CA PRO A 135 11.85 -4.96 -9.18
C PRO A 135 13.04 -5.54 -9.92
N LYS A 136 14.22 -4.96 -9.74
CA LYS A 136 15.48 -5.51 -10.26
C LYS A 136 15.60 -6.92 -9.71
N ASN A 137 15.66 -7.87 -10.63
CA ASN A 137 15.90 -9.30 -10.32
C ASN A 137 17.15 -9.47 -9.48
#